data_034972864151561a6592176259f37b28
#
_entry.id   034972864151561a6592176259f37b28
#
_cell.length_a   1.000
_cell.length_b   1.000
_cell.length_c   1.000
_cell.angle_alpha   90.00
_cell.angle_beta   90.00
_cell.angle_gamma   90.00
#
_symmetry.space_group_name_H-M   'P 1'
#
loop_
_entity.id
_entity.type
_entity.pdbx_description
1 polymer ?
#
loop_
_entity_poly.entity_id
_entity_poly.type
_entity_poly.pdbx_seq_one_letter_code
_entity_poly.pdbx_strand_id
1 'polypeptide(L)'
;MRGLYFQFRVRLLHGGKAMSWLENFSKAIEYIETHLDKEISYEDMAKITGCSTFYFQRIFSYIVGISLSEYIRRRRMTQAGFDLQRTDMRVLDVAFKYGYSSPTSFNRAFQAVHGITPICAKEMGSTLNTYPAIKFSINVVGGNAMSYRIEKKKAFRIVGVRTSLSEDIEKNQKNVPLFWDRVLQNSQFNNVVELNNNEPN
;
A
#
# COMPACT_ATOMS: atom_id res chain seq x y z
N MET A 1 -4.52 8.45 -12.57
CA MET A 1 -3.97 8.23 -11.22
C MET A 1 -5.09 7.79 -10.30
N ARG A 2 -5.22 6.47 -10.05
CA ARG A 2 -6.19 5.93 -9.09
C ARG A 2 -5.42 5.58 -7.84
N GLY A 3 -5.53 6.40 -6.80
CA GLY A 3 -5.03 6.10 -5.47
C GLY A 3 -5.82 4.94 -4.88
N LEU A 4 -5.17 3.80 -4.67
CA LEU A 4 -5.72 2.70 -3.88
C LEU A 4 -5.74 3.13 -2.41
N TYR A 5 -6.90 3.53 -1.93
CA TYR A 5 -7.15 3.68 -0.51
C TYR A 5 -7.41 2.29 0.08
N PHE A 6 -6.39 1.68 0.67
CA PHE A 6 -6.56 0.52 1.51
C PHE A 6 -7.00 0.99 2.92
N GLN A 7 -8.25 0.73 3.28
CA GLN A 7 -8.71 0.87 4.65
C GLN A 7 -8.23 -0.33 5.47
N PHE A 8 -7.17 -0.13 6.24
CA PHE A 8 -6.71 -1.08 7.24
C PHE A 8 -7.56 -0.93 8.50
N ARG A 9 -8.40 -1.91 8.79
CA ARG A 9 -9.10 -2.01 10.08
C ARG A 9 -8.14 -2.66 11.09
N VAL A 10 -7.24 -1.87 11.65
CA VAL A 10 -6.43 -2.31 12.79
C VAL A 10 -7.36 -2.39 14.00
N ARG A 11 -7.60 -3.60 14.50
CA ARG A 11 -8.28 -3.80 15.77
C ARG A 11 -7.34 -3.28 16.87
N LEU A 12 -7.60 -2.09 17.36
CA LEU A 12 -6.87 -1.46 18.47
C LEU A 12 -7.01 -2.32 19.74
N LEU A 13 -6.08 -3.24 19.92
CA LEU A 13 -5.85 -3.87 21.19
C LEU A 13 -4.84 -3.00 21.95
N HIS A 14 -5.32 -2.20 22.90
CA HIS A 14 -4.53 -1.41 23.87
C HIS A 14 -3.52 -0.40 23.27
N GLY A 15 -3.81 0.87 23.42
CA GLY A 15 -3.28 2.08 22.80
C GLY A 15 -1.78 2.40 22.82
N GLY A 16 -0.86 1.46 23.05
CA GLY A 16 0.59 1.68 22.98
C GLY A 16 1.30 0.79 21.93
N LYS A 17 0.82 -0.42 21.66
CA LYS A 17 1.55 -1.39 20.82
C LYS A 17 1.40 -1.20 19.31
N ALA A 18 0.31 -0.62 18.84
CA ALA A 18 0.10 -0.45 17.39
C ALA A 18 0.97 0.66 16.80
N MET A 19 1.20 1.73 17.55
CA MET A 19 2.05 2.85 17.12
C MET A 19 3.52 2.41 17.07
N SER A 20 3.97 1.67 18.08
CA SER A 20 5.31 1.06 18.14
C SER A 20 5.59 0.12 16.95
N TRP A 21 4.59 -0.65 16.50
CA TRP A 21 4.78 -1.58 15.39
C TRP A 21 5.03 -0.87 14.06
N LEU A 22 4.28 0.19 13.77
CA LEU A 22 4.45 0.93 12.52
C LEU A 22 5.78 1.71 12.48
N GLU A 23 6.18 2.27 13.62
CA GLU A 23 7.49 2.89 13.76
C GLU A 23 8.61 1.88 13.51
N ASN A 24 8.50 0.68 14.08
CA ASN A 24 9.48 -0.38 13.89
C ASN A 24 9.49 -0.87 12.43
N PHE A 25 8.33 -0.95 11.79
CA PHE A 25 8.23 -1.30 10.38
C PHE A 25 8.90 -0.23 9.50
N SER A 26 8.68 1.05 9.79
CA SER A 26 9.35 2.17 9.11
C SER A 26 10.85 2.15 9.29
N LYS A 27 11.34 1.86 10.52
CA LYS A 27 12.77 1.69 10.80
C LYS A 27 13.39 0.52 10.04
N ALA A 28 12.66 -0.57 9.86
CA ALA A 28 13.14 -1.70 9.05
C ALA A 28 13.28 -1.33 7.56
N ILE A 29 12.36 -0.52 7.02
CA ILE A 29 12.49 0.00 5.65
C ILE A 29 13.68 0.95 5.56
N GLU A 30 13.88 1.83 6.52
CA GLU A 30 15.03 2.74 6.57
C GLU A 30 16.35 1.97 6.65
N TYR A 31 16.39 0.90 7.45
CA TYR A 31 17.54 -0.01 7.50
C TYR A 31 17.83 -0.60 6.11
N ILE A 32 16.82 -1.09 5.39
CA ILE A 32 17.00 -1.61 4.03
C ILE A 32 17.56 -0.52 3.11
N GLU A 33 16.97 0.69 3.12
CA GLU A 33 17.39 1.78 2.24
C GLU A 33 18.84 2.24 2.49
N THR A 34 19.29 2.17 3.73
CA THR A 34 20.67 2.53 4.11
C THR A 34 21.68 1.40 3.88
N HIS A 35 21.21 0.19 3.52
CA HIS A 35 22.06 -0.99 3.28
C HIS A 35 21.89 -1.59 1.89
N LEU A 36 21.40 -0.82 0.92
CA LEU A 36 21.19 -1.32 -0.45
C LEU A 36 22.50 -1.74 -1.14
N ASP A 37 23.62 -1.09 -0.78
CA ASP A 37 24.98 -1.36 -1.29
C ASP A 37 25.74 -2.39 -0.44
N LYS A 38 25.10 -3.01 0.55
CA LYS A 38 25.67 -3.96 1.48
C LYS A 38 24.84 -5.21 1.60
N GLU A 39 25.30 -6.13 2.41
CA GLU A 39 24.49 -7.27 2.82
C GLU A 39 23.37 -6.81 3.77
N ILE A 40 22.13 -7.18 3.43
CA ILE A 40 20.97 -6.87 4.25
C ILE A 40 20.71 -8.08 5.16
N SER A 41 20.92 -7.88 6.47
CA SER A 41 20.68 -8.90 7.47
C SER A 41 19.19 -9.01 7.79
N TYR A 42 18.61 -10.16 7.48
CA TYR A 42 17.22 -10.45 7.84
C TYR A 42 17.03 -10.60 9.35
N GLU A 43 18.08 -10.99 10.07
CA GLU A 43 18.08 -11.10 11.52
C GLU A 43 17.99 -9.72 12.18
N ASP A 44 18.71 -8.74 11.64
CA ASP A 44 18.64 -7.37 12.16
C ASP A 44 17.29 -6.73 11.89
N MET A 45 16.68 -7.01 10.74
CA MET A 45 15.29 -6.61 10.49
C MET A 45 14.31 -7.25 11.48
N ALA A 46 14.50 -8.53 11.82
CA ALA A 46 13.70 -9.22 12.82
C ALA A 46 13.84 -8.58 14.21
N LYS A 47 15.06 -8.18 14.60
CA LYS A 47 15.32 -7.44 15.85
C LYS A 47 14.64 -6.08 15.85
N ILE A 48 14.76 -5.31 14.76
CA ILE A 48 14.16 -3.98 14.60
C ILE A 48 12.64 -4.06 14.71
N THR A 49 12.03 -5.03 14.04
CA THR A 49 10.56 -5.16 14.00
C THR A 49 9.97 -5.86 15.22
N GLY A 50 10.77 -6.57 16.00
CA GLY A 50 10.33 -7.37 17.13
C GLY A 50 9.49 -8.60 16.71
N CYS A 51 9.65 -9.06 15.46
CA CYS A 51 8.95 -10.25 14.96
C CYS A 51 9.91 -11.13 14.15
N SER A 52 9.50 -12.38 13.86
CA SER A 52 10.31 -13.27 13.05
C SER A 52 10.48 -12.73 11.61
N THR A 53 11.61 -13.08 10.98
CA THR A 53 11.91 -12.75 9.58
C THR A 53 10.79 -13.16 8.63
N PHE A 54 10.27 -14.39 8.82
CA PHE A 54 9.16 -14.89 8.01
C PHE A 54 7.89 -14.05 8.16
N TYR A 55 7.56 -13.67 9.38
CA TYR A 55 6.37 -12.85 9.67
C TYR A 55 6.52 -11.45 9.07
N PHE A 56 7.70 -10.83 9.22
CA PHE A 56 8.00 -9.54 8.59
C PHE A 56 7.85 -9.58 7.07
N GLN A 57 8.44 -10.56 6.39
CA GLN A 57 8.35 -10.72 4.94
C GLN A 57 6.90 -10.90 4.48
N ARG A 58 6.12 -11.68 5.21
CA ARG A 58 4.69 -11.90 4.92
C ARG A 58 3.87 -10.62 5.04
N ILE A 59 4.05 -9.88 6.14
CA ILE A 59 3.36 -8.61 6.35
C ILE A 59 3.79 -7.58 5.31
N PHE A 60 5.10 -7.49 5.04
CA PHE A 60 5.62 -6.61 3.99
C PHE A 60 4.94 -6.88 2.66
N SER A 61 4.92 -8.14 2.21
CA SER A 61 4.30 -8.52 0.94
C SER A 61 2.79 -8.23 0.91
N TYR A 62 2.12 -8.39 2.03
CA TYR A 62 0.70 -8.08 2.15
C TYR A 62 0.40 -6.57 2.05
N ILE A 63 1.22 -5.73 2.68
CA ILE A 63 1.05 -4.27 2.67
C ILE A 63 1.48 -3.65 1.34
N VAL A 64 2.62 -4.11 0.81
CA VAL A 64 3.28 -3.48 -0.34
C VAL A 64 2.85 -4.10 -1.66
N GLY A 65 2.27 -5.30 -1.64
CA GLY A 65 1.83 -6.02 -2.84
C GLY A 65 2.94 -6.73 -3.62
N ILE A 66 4.20 -6.63 -3.17
CA ILE A 66 5.35 -7.33 -3.76
C ILE A 66 6.19 -7.97 -2.66
N SER A 67 7.01 -8.97 -2.99
CA SER A 67 7.91 -9.57 -2.01
C SER A 67 9.00 -8.60 -1.56
N LEU A 68 9.51 -8.80 -0.34
CA LEU A 68 10.61 -8.00 0.19
C LEU A 68 11.87 -8.09 -0.69
N SER A 69 12.20 -9.28 -1.19
CA SER A 69 13.33 -9.49 -2.09
C SER A 69 13.16 -8.74 -3.43
N GLU A 70 11.94 -8.70 -3.96
CA GLU A 70 11.63 -7.93 -5.17
C GLU A 70 11.75 -6.43 -4.92
N TYR A 71 11.29 -5.94 -3.77
CA TYR A 71 11.48 -4.55 -3.37
C TYR A 71 12.96 -4.18 -3.31
N ILE A 72 13.78 -4.96 -2.59
CA ILE A 72 15.22 -4.73 -2.48
C ILE A 72 15.88 -4.75 -3.86
N ARG A 73 15.52 -5.71 -4.71
CA ARG A 73 16.03 -5.80 -6.09
C ARG A 73 15.74 -4.54 -6.88
N ARG A 74 14.49 -4.06 -6.88
CA ARG A 74 14.08 -2.84 -7.60
C ARG A 74 14.79 -1.60 -7.08
N ARG A 75 14.95 -1.49 -5.76
CA ARG A 75 15.66 -0.37 -5.14
C ARG A 75 17.14 -0.38 -5.48
N ARG A 76 17.81 -1.54 -5.40
CA ARG A 76 19.20 -1.73 -5.82
C ARG A 76 19.43 -1.33 -7.28
N MET A 77 18.55 -1.78 -8.18
CA MET A 77 18.66 -1.43 -9.60
C MET A 77 18.43 0.07 -9.82
N THR A 78 17.49 0.69 -9.11
CA THR A 78 17.29 2.14 -9.17
C THR A 78 18.55 2.90 -8.76
N GLN A 79 19.18 2.53 -7.65
CA GLN A 79 20.41 3.18 -7.20
C GLN A 79 21.58 2.88 -8.15
N ALA A 80 21.70 1.65 -8.65
CA ALA A 80 22.69 1.29 -9.66
C ALA A 80 22.55 2.14 -10.93
N GLY A 81 21.32 2.40 -11.37
CA GLY A 81 21.05 3.26 -12.50
C GLY A 81 21.52 4.69 -12.26
N PHE A 82 21.27 5.23 -11.06
CA PHE A 82 21.75 6.57 -10.70
C PHE A 82 23.28 6.63 -10.63
N ASP A 83 23.94 5.61 -10.08
CA ASP A 83 25.40 5.55 -10.04
C ASP A 83 25.98 5.54 -11.46
N LEU A 84 25.42 4.73 -12.36
CA LEU A 84 25.87 4.67 -13.75
C LEU A 84 25.73 5.99 -14.50
N GLN A 85 24.70 6.79 -14.19
CA GLN A 85 24.47 8.10 -14.83
C GLN A 85 25.28 9.24 -14.20
N ARG A 86 25.58 9.15 -12.89
CA ARG A 86 26.16 10.26 -12.13
C ARG A 86 27.65 10.13 -11.86
N THR A 87 28.19 8.95 -12.08
CA THR A 87 29.60 8.66 -11.78
C THR A 87 30.28 7.98 -12.96
N ASP A 88 31.62 8.00 -12.95
CA ASP A 88 32.43 7.31 -13.96
C ASP A 88 32.69 5.82 -13.62
N MET A 89 32.00 5.28 -12.62
CA MET A 89 32.14 3.87 -12.22
C MET A 89 31.92 2.95 -13.41
N ARG A 90 32.73 1.90 -13.49
CA ARG A 90 32.54 0.86 -14.50
C ARG A 90 31.28 0.03 -14.13
N VAL A 91 30.59 -0.48 -15.16
CA VAL A 91 29.40 -1.34 -14.96
C VAL A 91 29.68 -2.50 -14.01
N LEU A 92 30.88 -3.07 -14.09
CA LEU A 92 31.31 -4.18 -13.21
C LEU A 92 31.40 -3.75 -11.74
N ASP A 93 31.96 -2.57 -11.48
CA ASP A 93 32.11 -2.04 -10.11
C ASP A 93 30.74 -1.74 -9.49
N VAL A 94 29.81 -1.20 -10.29
CA VAL A 94 28.41 -0.99 -9.87
C VAL A 94 27.72 -2.33 -9.60
N ALA A 95 27.95 -3.35 -10.44
CA ALA A 95 27.38 -4.67 -10.21
C ALA A 95 27.84 -5.25 -8.85
N PHE A 96 29.14 -5.20 -8.56
CA PHE A 96 29.66 -5.66 -7.27
C PHE A 96 29.15 -4.84 -6.08
N LYS A 97 29.07 -3.52 -6.22
CA LYS A 97 28.52 -2.63 -5.19
C LYS A 97 27.13 -3.04 -4.75
N TYR A 98 26.26 -3.46 -5.68
CA TYR A 98 24.90 -3.88 -5.37
C TYR A 98 24.73 -5.38 -5.17
N GLY A 99 25.84 -6.12 -4.91
CA GLY A 99 25.82 -7.52 -4.46
C GLY A 99 25.68 -8.54 -5.59
N TYR A 100 26.00 -8.17 -6.82
CA TYR A 100 26.02 -9.10 -7.96
C TYR A 100 27.44 -9.62 -8.21
N SER A 101 27.64 -10.92 -8.05
CA SER A 101 28.91 -11.58 -8.32
C SER A 101 29.18 -11.84 -9.83
N SER A 102 28.17 -11.70 -10.68
CA SER A 102 28.25 -11.96 -12.12
C SER A 102 27.69 -10.78 -12.94
N PRO A 103 28.48 -10.27 -13.91
CA PRO A 103 27.99 -9.24 -14.84
C PRO A 103 26.73 -9.64 -15.59
N THR A 104 26.59 -10.92 -15.91
CA THR A 104 25.43 -11.45 -16.63
C THR A 104 24.16 -11.37 -15.78
N SER A 105 24.26 -11.75 -14.48
CA SER A 105 23.11 -11.67 -13.56
C SER A 105 22.71 -10.22 -13.29
N PHE A 106 23.68 -9.32 -13.14
CA PHE A 106 23.42 -7.89 -13.03
C PHE A 106 22.73 -7.33 -14.27
N ASN A 107 23.27 -7.62 -15.46
CA ASN A 107 22.71 -7.14 -16.72
C ASN A 107 21.23 -7.58 -16.90
N ARG A 108 20.92 -8.84 -16.60
CA ARG A 108 19.54 -9.34 -16.64
C ARG A 108 18.62 -8.64 -15.65
N ALA A 109 19.07 -8.46 -14.40
CA ALA A 109 18.30 -7.78 -13.39
C ALA A 109 18.09 -6.31 -13.73
N PHE A 110 19.10 -5.63 -14.24
CA PHE A 110 19.05 -4.25 -14.68
C PHE A 110 18.08 -4.05 -15.84
N GLN A 111 18.19 -4.87 -16.89
CA GLN A 111 17.26 -4.83 -18.03
C GLN A 111 15.82 -5.13 -17.62
N ALA A 112 15.60 -6.08 -16.71
CA ALA A 112 14.27 -6.41 -16.22
C ALA A 112 13.59 -5.22 -15.49
N VAL A 113 14.38 -4.31 -14.88
CA VAL A 113 13.89 -3.14 -14.16
C VAL A 113 13.79 -1.92 -15.06
N HIS A 114 14.83 -1.64 -15.85
CA HIS A 114 14.95 -0.40 -16.63
C HIS A 114 14.56 -0.54 -18.09
N GLY A 115 14.47 -1.75 -18.62
CA GLY A 115 14.21 -2.00 -20.04
C GLY A 115 15.41 -1.78 -20.98
N ILE A 116 16.54 -1.28 -20.44
CA ILE A 116 17.78 -0.99 -21.19
C ILE A 116 18.98 -1.65 -20.52
N THR A 117 20.08 -1.78 -21.24
CA THR A 117 21.33 -2.33 -20.69
C THR A 117 22.03 -1.34 -19.75
N PRO A 118 22.87 -1.79 -18.80
CA PRO A 118 23.70 -0.91 -17.98
C PRO A 118 24.62 -0.01 -18.80
N ILE A 119 25.10 -0.47 -19.94
CA ILE A 119 25.96 0.31 -20.84
C ILE A 119 25.15 1.47 -21.45
N CYS A 120 23.97 1.19 -22.00
CA CYS A 120 23.08 2.22 -22.53
C CYS A 120 22.62 3.21 -21.44
N ALA A 121 22.52 2.79 -20.20
CA ALA A 121 22.16 3.67 -19.08
C ALA A 121 23.22 4.75 -18.81
N LYS A 122 24.47 4.55 -19.20
CA LYS A 122 25.55 5.54 -19.10
C LYS A 122 25.50 6.60 -20.20
N GLU A 123 24.78 6.36 -21.27
CA GLU A 123 24.66 7.30 -22.36
C GLU A 123 23.85 8.54 -21.95
N MET A 124 24.30 9.71 -22.38
CA MET A 124 23.64 10.98 -22.05
C MET A 124 22.20 10.97 -22.59
N GLY A 125 21.25 11.32 -21.73
CA GLY A 125 19.82 11.37 -22.11
C GLY A 125 19.07 10.03 -21.97
N SER A 126 19.72 8.95 -21.52
CA SER A 126 19.04 7.68 -21.29
C SER A 126 18.00 7.80 -20.18
N THR A 127 16.81 7.21 -20.41
CA THR A 127 15.71 7.22 -19.44
C THR A 127 15.71 5.92 -18.61
N LEU A 128 15.59 6.06 -17.28
CA LEU A 128 15.53 4.96 -16.34
C LEU A 128 14.14 4.84 -15.71
N ASN A 129 13.65 3.61 -15.57
CA ASN A 129 12.52 3.31 -14.70
C ASN A 129 13.00 3.32 -13.26
N THR A 130 12.44 4.18 -12.43
CA THR A 130 12.85 4.31 -11.02
C THR A 130 11.73 3.91 -10.08
N TYR A 131 12.11 3.21 -9.01
CA TYR A 131 11.21 2.81 -7.95
C TYR A 131 11.58 3.58 -6.69
N PRO A 132 10.75 4.53 -6.24
CA PRO A 132 11.05 5.32 -5.03
C PRO A 132 11.03 4.47 -3.78
N ALA A 133 11.72 4.92 -2.74
CA ALA A 133 11.63 4.32 -1.42
C ALA A 133 10.20 4.40 -0.88
N ILE A 134 9.76 3.32 -0.24
CA ILE A 134 8.45 3.28 0.40
C ILE A 134 8.48 4.15 1.67
N LYS A 135 7.46 4.98 1.84
CA LYS A 135 7.21 5.74 3.07
C LYS A 135 5.84 5.40 3.59
N PHE A 136 5.76 5.06 4.87
CA PHE A 136 4.49 4.87 5.55
C PHE A 136 4.07 6.19 6.20
N SER A 137 2.86 6.64 5.90
CA SER A 137 2.21 7.75 6.59
C SER A 137 0.88 7.26 7.16
N ILE A 138 0.61 7.60 8.41
CA ILE A 138 -0.71 7.37 9.01
C ILE A 138 -1.43 8.71 8.98
N ASN A 139 -2.54 8.74 8.27
CA ASN A 139 -3.51 9.81 8.42
C ASN A 139 -4.54 9.38 9.45
N VAL A 140 -4.51 10.00 10.63
CA VAL A 140 -5.57 9.83 11.63
C VAL A 140 -6.72 10.74 11.21
N VAL A 141 -7.79 10.14 10.71
CA VAL A 141 -9.03 10.85 10.39
C VAL A 141 -9.98 10.68 11.57
N GLY A 142 -10.42 11.78 12.15
CA GLY A 142 -11.31 11.77 13.30
C GLY A 142 -10.62 12.26 14.57
N GLY A 143 -10.60 13.47 14.84
CA GLY A 143 -10.07 14.11 16.03
C GLY A 143 -10.74 15.45 16.26
N ASN A 144 -11.61 15.83 15.35
CA ASN A 144 -12.44 17.00 15.53
C ASN A 144 -13.57 16.63 16.49
N ALA A 145 -13.80 17.47 17.46
CA ALA A 145 -14.95 17.35 18.35
C ALA A 145 -16.21 17.28 17.50
N MET A 146 -16.82 16.11 17.45
CA MET A 146 -18.16 15.99 16.88
C MET A 146 -19.14 16.42 17.95
N SER A 147 -19.83 17.52 17.72
CA SER A 147 -20.99 17.88 18.54
C SER A 147 -22.12 16.91 18.18
N TYR A 148 -22.55 16.13 19.13
CA TYR A 148 -23.71 15.27 18.98
C TYR A 148 -24.75 15.64 20.04
N ARG A 149 -26.00 15.48 19.67
CA ARG A 149 -27.15 15.66 20.56
C ARG A 149 -27.86 14.31 20.65
N ILE A 150 -28.08 13.86 21.89
CA ILE A 150 -28.89 12.66 22.12
C ILE A 150 -30.32 13.13 22.32
N GLU A 151 -31.20 12.73 21.42
CA GLU A 151 -32.63 12.99 21.51
C GLU A 151 -33.38 11.72 21.84
N LYS A 152 -34.28 11.82 22.83
CA LYS A 152 -35.21 10.72 23.13
C LYS A 152 -36.47 10.93 22.30
N LYS A 153 -36.62 10.12 21.26
CA LYS A 153 -37.83 10.15 20.40
C LYS A 153 -38.81 9.07 20.84
N LYS A 154 -40.09 9.33 20.59
CA LYS A 154 -41.14 8.31 20.71
C LYS A 154 -40.84 7.17 19.74
N ALA A 155 -41.44 5.99 19.96
CA ALA A 155 -41.28 4.88 19.06
C ALA A 155 -41.64 5.27 17.62
N PHE A 156 -40.73 5.02 16.69
CA PHE A 156 -40.90 5.32 15.28
C PHE A 156 -40.70 4.05 14.43
N ARG A 157 -41.26 4.06 13.26
CA ARG A 157 -41.13 2.93 12.34
C ARG A 157 -40.19 3.32 11.20
N ILE A 158 -39.23 2.45 10.92
CA ILE A 158 -38.33 2.60 9.76
C ILE A 158 -38.90 1.72 8.66
N VAL A 159 -39.18 2.34 7.51
CA VAL A 159 -39.62 1.65 6.29
C VAL A 159 -38.59 1.88 5.20
N GLY A 160 -38.19 0.84 4.50
CA GLY A 160 -37.18 0.91 3.45
C GLY A 160 -37.12 -0.35 2.61
N VAL A 161 -36.36 -0.28 1.54
CA VAL A 161 -36.05 -1.42 0.67
C VAL A 161 -34.68 -1.97 1.08
N ARG A 162 -34.55 -3.29 1.17
CA ARG A 162 -33.30 -3.95 1.58
C ARG A 162 -32.80 -4.93 0.53
N THR A 163 -31.50 -5.12 0.49
CA THR A 163 -30.86 -6.22 -0.22
C THR A 163 -29.79 -6.85 0.65
N SER A 164 -29.52 -8.14 0.45
CA SER A 164 -28.43 -8.83 1.12
C SER A 164 -27.11 -8.49 0.43
N LEU A 165 -26.09 -8.19 1.21
CA LEU A 165 -24.73 -8.04 0.73
C LEU A 165 -24.00 -9.38 0.81
N SER A 166 -23.10 -9.65 -0.13
CA SER A 166 -22.19 -10.78 -0.13
C SER A 166 -20.98 -10.47 0.77
N GLU A 167 -20.30 -11.51 1.24
CA GLU A 167 -18.97 -11.36 1.86
C GLU A 167 -17.90 -10.93 0.85
N ASP A 168 -18.17 -11.13 -0.43
CA ASP A 168 -17.32 -10.76 -1.55
C ASP A 168 -17.57 -9.29 -1.96
N ILE A 169 -16.55 -8.46 -1.76
CA ILE A 169 -16.61 -7.02 -2.03
C ILE A 169 -16.79 -6.74 -3.52
N GLU A 170 -16.17 -7.52 -4.42
CA GLU A 170 -16.29 -7.29 -5.86
C GLU A 170 -17.70 -7.58 -6.36
N LYS A 171 -18.37 -8.58 -5.80
CA LYS A 171 -19.80 -8.83 -6.09
C LYS A 171 -20.68 -7.70 -5.60
N ASN A 172 -20.39 -7.14 -4.43
CA ASN A 172 -21.15 -6.01 -3.91
C ASN A 172 -20.98 -4.76 -4.76
N GLN A 173 -19.76 -4.46 -5.24
CA GLN A 173 -19.51 -3.33 -6.15
C GLN A 173 -20.34 -3.40 -7.44
N LYS A 174 -20.61 -4.61 -7.93
CA LYS A 174 -21.45 -4.83 -9.11
C LYS A 174 -22.95 -4.82 -8.78
N ASN A 175 -23.33 -5.44 -7.65
CA ASN A 175 -24.72 -5.67 -7.31
C ASN A 175 -25.41 -4.45 -6.67
N VAL A 176 -24.67 -3.61 -5.93
CA VAL A 176 -25.25 -2.42 -5.28
C VAL A 176 -25.78 -1.40 -6.28
N PRO A 177 -25.08 -1.04 -7.37
CA PRO A 177 -25.64 -0.17 -8.39
C PRO A 177 -26.89 -0.76 -9.04
N LEU A 178 -26.88 -2.04 -9.40
CA LEU A 178 -28.05 -2.73 -9.98
C LEU A 178 -29.26 -2.77 -9.04
N PHE A 179 -29.01 -2.88 -7.74
CA PHE A 179 -30.07 -2.76 -6.75
C PHE A 179 -30.71 -1.37 -6.76
N TRP A 180 -29.92 -0.31 -6.77
CA TRP A 180 -30.41 1.06 -6.82
C TRP A 180 -31.14 1.37 -8.12
N ASP A 181 -30.61 0.91 -9.25
CA ASP A 181 -31.32 1.07 -10.55
C ASP A 181 -32.70 0.44 -10.51
N ARG A 182 -32.82 -0.77 -9.94
CA ARG A 182 -34.10 -1.47 -9.81
C ARG A 182 -35.05 -0.75 -8.86
N VAL A 183 -34.54 -0.26 -7.73
CA VAL A 183 -35.36 0.47 -6.73
C VAL A 183 -35.88 1.78 -7.30
N LEU A 184 -35.05 2.49 -8.07
CA LEU A 184 -35.45 3.77 -8.69
C LEU A 184 -36.40 3.61 -9.87
N GLN A 185 -36.27 2.50 -10.63
CA GLN A 185 -37.16 2.21 -11.77
C GLN A 185 -38.51 1.64 -11.33
N ASN A 186 -38.61 1.04 -10.16
CA ASN A 186 -39.82 0.49 -9.63
C ASN A 186 -40.55 1.52 -8.75
N SER A 187 -41.89 1.48 -8.75
CA SER A 187 -42.75 2.29 -7.86
C SER A 187 -42.49 2.09 -6.35
N GLN A 188 -41.63 1.11 -5.98
CA GLN A 188 -41.25 0.84 -4.59
C GLN A 188 -40.57 2.03 -3.90
N PHE A 189 -39.72 2.78 -4.62
CA PHE A 189 -39.08 3.98 -4.05
C PHE A 189 -40.13 5.07 -3.78
N ASN A 190 -41.06 5.30 -4.71
CA ASN A 190 -42.12 6.27 -4.54
C ASN A 190 -43.03 5.91 -3.38
N ASN A 191 -43.39 4.63 -3.21
CA ASN A 191 -44.18 4.16 -2.08
C ASN A 191 -43.45 4.39 -0.73
N VAL A 192 -42.12 4.24 -0.65
CA VAL A 192 -41.33 4.54 0.57
C VAL A 192 -41.32 6.05 0.82
N VAL A 193 -41.18 6.87 -0.22
CA VAL A 193 -41.20 8.33 -0.10
C VAL A 193 -42.57 8.86 0.37
N GLU A 194 -43.63 8.29 -0.14
CA GLU A 194 -45.03 8.64 0.27
C GLU A 194 -45.30 8.29 1.74
N LEU A 195 -44.63 7.27 2.28
CA LEU A 195 -44.72 6.90 3.70
C LEU A 195 -43.87 7.79 4.64
N ASN A 196 -43.09 8.69 4.08
CA ASN A 196 -42.31 9.64 4.83
C ASN A 196 -43.19 10.78 5.33
N ASN A 197 -43.69 10.65 6.55
CA ASN A 197 -44.42 11.74 7.19
C ASN A 197 -43.42 12.85 7.52
N ASN A 198 -43.31 13.81 6.64
CA ASN A 198 -42.50 15.02 6.80
C ASN A 198 -43.07 15.97 7.85
N GLU A 199 -43.39 15.51 9.03
CA GLU A 199 -43.60 16.40 10.15
C GLU A 199 -42.26 16.59 10.87
N PRO A 200 -41.62 17.76 10.78
CA PRO A 200 -40.52 18.09 11.65
C PRO A 200 -41.07 18.24 13.06
N ASN A 201 -40.75 17.30 13.93
CA ASN A 201 -40.91 17.47 15.37
C ASN A 201 -39.79 18.35 15.92
#